data_c4f42dbe0f8a204fe310bd8e837f7d3d
#
_entry.id   c4f42dbe0f8a204fe310bd8e837f7d3d
#
_cell.length_a   1.000
_cell.length_b   1.000
_cell.length_c   1.000
_cell.angle_alpha   90.00
_cell.angle_beta   90.00
_cell.angle_gamma   90.00
#
_symmetry.space_group_name_H-M   'P 1'
#
loop_
_entity.id
_entity.type
_entity.pdbx_description
1 polymer ?
#
loop_
_entity_poly.entity_id
_entity_poly.type
_entity_poly.pdbx_seq_one_letter_code
_entity_poly.pdbx_strand_id
1 'polypeptide(L)'
;GRYDLNESPQMLMLYFILEAEPEPYNNPDVRPTNMAPIIHVHDGQRLALPARWGLIPSWSKDDKIAQHTFNARAETITEKPSFRAAFKRRRCIVPVSAFFEWRAIPGEKKKQKLRFSSPDAAPLAIAGLWESWTRPETGETVEAYTIITTSANKFMAPIHDRMPAILGKADWEAWLDPEAGNPLLLESMLQP
;
A
#
# COMPACT_ATOMS: atom_id res chain seq x y z
N GLY A 1 -10.73 -4.06 -2.72
CA GLY A 1 -9.87 -4.26 -1.57
C GLY A 1 -10.29 -3.40 -0.39
N ARG A 2 -10.06 -3.91 0.79
CA ARG A 2 -10.27 -3.21 2.06
C ARG A 2 -9.25 -3.69 3.08
N TYR A 3 -8.93 -2.85 4.02
CA TYR A 3 -8.08 -3.26 5.14
C TYR A 3 -8.47 -2.54 6.43
N ASP A 4 -7.93 -3.03 7.51
CA ASP A 4 -8.11 -2.54 8.87
C ASP A 4 -6.77 -1.99 9.36
N LEU A 5 -6.76 -0.79 9.89
CA LEU A 5 -5.61 -0.24 10.60
C LEU A 5 -6.07 0.27 11.96
N ASN A 6 -5.72 -0.47 13.00
CA ASN A 6 -6.07 -0.22 14.39
C ASN A 6 -4.84 -0.46 15.26
N GLU A 7 -3.85 0.43 15.12
CA GLU A 7 -2.63 0.42 15.92
C GLU A 7 -2.45 1.76 16.60
N SER A 8 -1.89 1.78 17.81
CA SER A 8 -1.54 3.04 18.46
C SER A 8 -0.41 3.75 17.70
N PRO A 9 -0.32 5.09 17.78
CA PRO A 9 0.82 5.82 17.22
C PRO A 9 2.17 5.31 17.74
N GLN A 10 2.24 4.94 19.01
CA GLN A 10 3.45 4.40 19.65
C GLN A 10 3.83 3.04 19.06
N MET A 11 2.86 2.16 18.81
CA MET A 11 3.10 0.85 18.17
C MET A 11 3.62 1.03 16.75
N LEU A 12 3.02 1.91 15.96
CA LEU A 12 3.48 2.19 14.60
C LEU A 12 4.91 2.75 14.60
N MET A 13 5.21 3.69 15.50
CA MET A 13 6.54 4.28 15.63
C MET A 13 7.59 3.22 15.97
N LEU A 14 7.32 2.38 16.97
CA LEU A 14 8.26 1.36 17.42
C LEU A 14 8.42 0.23 16.40
N TYR A 15 7.31 -0.30 15.89
CA TYR A 15 7.34 -1.44 14.99
C TYR A 15 7.98 -1.13 13.64
N PHE A 16 7.62 0.01 13.04
CA PHE A 16 8.15 0.42 11.74
C PHE A 16 9.41 1.28 11.85
N ILE A 17 9.89 1.57 13.06
CA ILE A 17 11.12 2.33 13.30
C ILE A 17 11.01 3.74 12.67
N LEU A 18 9.95 4.46 13.03
CA LEU A 18 9.71 5.82 12.56
C LEU A 18 10.51 6.84 13.35
N GLU A 19 10.93 7.92 12.71
CA GLU A 19 11.67 9.03 13.33
C GLU A 19 10.80 9.93 14.21
N ALA A 20 9.49 9.87 14.04
CA ALA A 20 8.51 10.62 14.81
C ALA A 20 7.25 9.82 15.03
N GLU A 21 6.55 10.09 16.13
CA GLU A 21 5.25 9.49 16.41
C GLU A 21 4.21 10.01 15.41
N PRO A 22 3.50 9.12 14.69
CA PRO A 22 2.48 9.56 13.74
C PRO A 22 1.23 10.10 14.46
N GLU A 23 0.42 10.84 13.71
CA GLU A 23 -0.90 11.24 14.18
C GLU A 23 -1.78 9.99 14.46
N PRO A 24 -2.64 10.05 15.48
CA PRO A 24 -3.57 8.96 15.76
C PRO A 24 -4.45 8.63 14.57
N TYR A 25 -4.55 7.35 14.26
CA TYR A 25 -5.41 6.86 13.19
C TYR A 25 -6.03 5.52 13.59
N ASN A 26 -7.32 5.39 13.41
CA ASN A 26 -8.03 4.15 13.64
C ASN A 26 -9.20 4.04 12.66
N ASN A 27 -9.12 3.06 11.77
CA ASN A 27 -10.20 2.78 10.83
C ASN A 27 -10.27 1.26 10.61
N PRO A 28 -11.36 0.59 11.06
CA PRO A 28 -11.51 -0.85 10.90
C PRO A 28 -11.87 -1.28 9.47
N ASP A 29 -12.13 -0.34 8.56
CA ASP A 29 -12.55 -0.64 7.19
C ASP A 29 -12.09 0.46 6.22
N VAL A 30 -10.78 0.54 6.01
CA VAL A 30 -10.19 1.47 5.05
C VAL A 30 -10.55 1.04 3.64
N ARG A 31 -11.10 1.97 2.87
CA ARG A 31 -11.58 1.75 1.50
C ARG A 31 -10.87 2.67 0.52
N PRO A 32 -10.84 2.33 -0.78
CA PRO A 32 -10.43 3.29 -1.80
C PRO A 32 -11.11 4.64 -1.60
N THR A 33 -10.36 5.71 -1.82
CA THR A 33 -10.68 7.12 -1.56
C THR A 33 -10.50 7.60 -0.13
N ASN A 34 -10.42 6.71 0.86
CA ASN A 34 -10.13 7.12 2.23
C ASN A 34 -8.69 7.62 2.38
N MET A 35 -8.50 8.55 3.33
CA MET A 35 -7.17 8.91 3.83
C MET A 35 -6.68 7.89 4.82
N ALA A 36 -5.41 7.52 4.74
CA ALA A 36 -4.76 6.65 5.72
C ALA A 36 -3.25 6.91 5.73
N PRO A 37 -2.54 6.60 6.81
CA PRO A 37 -1.10 6.78 6.86
C PRO A 37 -0.37 5.75 5.98
N ILE A 38 0.63 6.23 5.26
CA ILE A 38 1.65 5.42 4.60
C ILE A 38 3.01 5.76 5.19
N ILE A 39 3.97 4.86 5.07
CA ILE A 39 5.33 5.05 5.56
C ILE A 39 6.24 5.25 4.36
N HIS A 40 7.02 6.33 4.39
CA HIS A 40 7.98 6.68 3.35
C HIS A 40 9.28 7.21 3.96
N VAL A 41 10.29 7.41 3.14
CA VAL A 41 11.53 8.08 3.54
C VAL A 41 11.62 9.44 2.87
N HIS A 42 11.82 10.49 3.67
CA HIS A 42 12.03 11.85 3.23
C HIS A 42 13.24 12.44 3.95
N ASP A 43 14.20 12.96 3.20
CA ASP A 43 15.47 13.48 3.72
C ASP A 43 16.17 12.50 4.70
N GLY A 44 16.20 11.23 4.33
CA GLY A 44 16.80 10.17 5.14
C GLY A 44 15.99 9.75 6.36
N GLN A 45 14.82 10.31 6.58
CA GLN A 45 13.95 10.02 7.72
C GLN A 45 12.77 9.15 7.31
N ARG A 46 12.50 8.09 8.08
CA ARG A 46 11.35 7.23 7.92
C ARG A 46 10.17 7.82 8.67
N LEU A 47 9.15 8.27 7.94
CA LEU A 47 8.01 9.02 8.49
C LEU A 47 6.69 8.46 7.99
N ALA A 48 5.64 8.64 8.77
CA ALA A 48 4.27 8.43 8.32
C ALA A 48 3.74 9.67 7.61
N LEU A 49 3.05 9.47 6.50
CA LEU A 49 2.45 10.51 5.67
C LEU A 49 0.97 10.17 5.45
N PRO A 50 0.03 11.07 5.79
CA PRO A 50 -1.37 10.89 5.40
C PRO A 50 -1.51 10.95 3.89
N ALA A 51 -2.15 9.95 3.30
CA ALA A 51 -2.35 9.89 1.86
C ALA A 51 -3.70 9.28 1.50
N ARG A 52 -4.23 9.66 0.34
CA ARG A 52 -5.50 9.15 -0.18
C ARG A 52 -5.26 7.85 -0.94
N TRP A 53 -6.03 6.83 -0.66
CA TRP A 53 -5.94 5.57 -1.38
C TRP A 53 -6.57 5.67 -2.78
N GLY A 54 -5.75 5.56 -3.77
CA GLY A 54 -6.03 5.73 -5.20
C GLY A 54 -4.98 6.66 -5.79
N LEU A 55 -3.89 6.10 -6.34
CA LEU A 55 -2.76 6.87 -6.83
C LEU A 55 -3.18 7.79 -7.98
N ILE A 56 -2.73 9.05 -7.92
CA ILE A 56 -2.93 10.02 -8.99
C ILE A 56 -1.56 10.36 -9.56
N PRO A 57 -1.24 9.92 -10.78
CA PRO A 57 0.04 10.25 -11.40
C PRO A 57 0.22 11.77 -11.50
N SER A 58 1.46 12.25 -11.37
CA SER A 58 1.75 13.69 -11.40
C SER A 58 1.31 14.38 -12.69
N TRP A 59 1.28 13.65 -13.81
CA TRP A 59 0.86 14.15 -15.12
C TRP A 59 -0.67 14.16 -15.31
N SER A 60 -1.45 13.61 -14.40
CA SER A 60 -2.90 13.51 -14.57
C SER A 60 -3.57 14.90 -14.53
N LYS A 61 -4.53 15.11 -15.43
CA LYS A 61 -5.29 16.36 -15.51
C LYS A 61 -6.38 16.49 -14.43
N ASP A 62 -6.85 15.34 -13.94
CA ASP A 62 -7.87 15.24 -12.89
C ASP A 62 -7.62 14.04 -12.00
N ASP A 63 -8.45 13.87 -10.99
CA ASP A 63 -8.35 12.77 -10.02
C ASP A 63 -9.17 11.51 -10.36
N LYS A 64 -9.81 11.49 -11.52
CA LYS A 64 -10.69 10.37 -11.91
C LYS A 64 -9.95 9.04 -12.06
N ILE A 65 -8.68 9.10 -12.46
CA ILE A 65 -7.84 7.91 -12.60
C ILE A 65 -7.72 7.12 -11.29
N ALA A 66 -7.83 7.78 -10.14
CA ALA A 66 -7.75 7.16 -8.83
C ALA A 66 -8.76 6.02 -8.61
N GLN A 67 -9.88 6.02 -9.35
CA GLN A 67 -10.87 4.94 -9.31
C GLN A 67 -10.34 3.61 -9.88
N HIS A 68 -9.25 3.65 -10.64
CA HIS A 68 -8.66 2.49 -11.30
C HIS A 68 -7.23 2.19 -10.85
N THR A 69 -6.69 2.99 -9.95
CA THR A 69 -5.28 2.94 -9.52
C THR A 69 -5.12 2.73 -8.01
N PHE A 70 -6.12 2.18 -7.34
CA PHE A 70 -5.99 1.82 -5.93
C PHE A 70 -5.18 0.53 -5.73
N ASN A 71 -5.04 -0.31 -6.76
CA ASN A 71 -4.11 -1.45 -6.79
C ASN A 71 -3.19 -1.37 -8.00
N ALA A 72 -1.95 -1.81 -7.83
CA ALA A 72 -0.95 -1.96 -8.89
C ALA A 72 -0.45 -3.41 -8.92
N ARG A 73 -0.45 -4.03 -10.09
CA ARG A 73 0.05 -5.41 -10.24
C ARG A 73 1.57 -5.42 -10.32
N ALA A 74 2.22 -6.21 -9.46
CA ALA A 74 3.67 -6.35 -9.43
C ALA A 74 4.26 -6.71 -10.81
N GLU A 75 3.54 -7.54 -11.57
CA GLU A 75 4.00 -8.06 -12.87
C GLU A 75 4.15 -7.00 -13.95
N THR A 76 3.47 -5.86 -13.83
CA THR A 76 3.46 -4.79 -14.85
C THR A 76 3.82 -3.41 -14.28
N ILE A 77 4.25 -3.35 -13.04
CA ILE A 77 4.44 -2.09 -12.30
C ILE A 77 5.53 -1.19 -12.92
N THR A 78 6.56 -1.80 -13.51
CA THR A 78 7.66 -1.08 -14.17
C THR A 78 7.29 -0.55 -15.55
N GLU A 79 6.21 -1.04 -16.13
CA GLU A 79 5.80 -0.72 -17.51
C GLU A 79 4.63 0.27 -17.55
N LYS A 80 3.67 0.13 -16.64
CA LYS A 80 2.43 0.94 -16.64
C LYS A 80 2.73 2.41 -16.42
N PRO A 81 2.25 3.32 -17.31
CA PRO A 81 2.47 4.76 -17.17
C PRO A 81 2.02 5.33 -15.83
N SER A 82 0.96 4.77 -15.24
CA SER A 82 0.45 5.22 -13.94
C SER A 82 1.40 4.94 -12.77
N PHE A 83 2.28 3.94 -12.87
CA PHE A 83 3.05 3.44 -11.74
C PHE A 83 4.57 3.49 -11.92
N ARG A 84 5.07 3.43 -13.15
CA ARG A 84 6.51 3.29 -13.42
C ARG A 84 7.38 4.40 -12.82
N ALA A 85 6.90 5.62 -12.79
CA ALA A 85 7.63 6.75 -12.22
C ALA A 85 7.71 6.65 -10.69
N ALA A 86 6.60 6.33 -10.04
CA ALA A 86 6.55 6.13 -8.59
C ALA A 86 7.37 4.92 -8.15
N PHE A 87 7.36 3.83 -8.93
CA PHE A 87 8.16 2.65 -8.63
C PHE A 87 9.66 2.95 -8.53
N LYS A 88 10.15 3.87 -9.32
CA LYS A 88 11.58 4.25 -9.30
C LYS A 88 12.01 4.93 -8.00
N ARG A 89 11.18 5.80 -7.40
CA ARG A 89 11.61 6.68 -6.31
C ARG A 89 10.60 6.87 -5.18
N ARG A 90 9.32 6.59 -5.39
CA ARG A 90 8.26 6.85 -4.41
C ARG A 90 7.57 5.56 -3.97
N ARG A 91 8.38 4.66 -3.44
CA ARG A 91 7.90 3.45 -2.80
C ARG A 91 7.56 3.75 -1.36
N CYS A 92 6.55 3.08 -0.85
CA CYS A 92 6.11 3.22 0.52
C CYS A 92 5.71 1.86 1.11
N ILE A 93 5.51 1.85 2.41
CA ILE A 93 4.86 0.76 3.13
C ILE A 93 3.47 1.24 3.51
N VAL A 94 2.47 0.43 3.23
CA VAL A 94 1.11 0.63 3.74
C VAL A 94 0.97 -0.25 4.98
N PRO A 95 0.95 0.36 6.19
CA PRO A 95 0.78 -0.41 7.43
C PRO A 95 -0.68 -0.86 7.54
N VAL A 96 -0.91 -2.12 7.82
CA VAL A 96 -2.26 -2.65 8.05
C VAL A 96 -2.27 -3.59 9.25
N SER A 97 -3.33 -3.57 10.04
CA SER A 97 -3.56 -4.57 11.09
C SER A 97 -4.04 -5.89 10.49
N ALA A 98 -4.87 -5.79 9.45
CA ALA A 98 -5.36 -6.92 8.67
C ALA A 98 -5.89 -6.43 7.32
N PHE A 99 -5.97 -7.32 6.35
CA PHE A 99 -6.67 -7.05 5.10
C PHE A 99 -7.84 -8.02 4.91
N PHE A 100 -8.78 -7.64 4.05
CA PHE A 100 -10.00 -8.40 3.80
C PHE A 100 -10.05 -8.93 2.38
N GLU A 101 -10.57 -10.15 2.24
CA GLU A 101 -10.94 -10.75 0.96
C GLU A 101 -12.27 -11.47 1.08
N TRP A 102 -12.93 -11.66 -0.05
CA TRP A 102 -14.26 -12.27 -0.13
C TRP A 102 -14.19 -13.59 -0.86
N ARG A 103 -14.51 -14.66 -0.14
CA ARG A 103 -14.58 -16.02 -0.71
C ARG A 103 -15.99 -16.30 -1.22
N ALA A 104 -16.08 -16.82 -2.44
CA ALA A 104 -17.34 -17.34 -2.97
C ALA A 104 -17.74 -18.63 -2.22
N ILE A 105 -19.00 -18.75 -1.87
CA ILE A 105 -19.57 -19.96 -1.26
C ILE A 105 -20.45 -20.62 -2.31
N PRO A 106 -20.20 -21.90 -2.69
CA PRO A 106 -21.03 -22.60 -3.66
C PRO A 106 -22.51 -22.58 -3.27
N GLY A 107 -23.38 -22.18 -4.21
CA GLY A 107 -24.82 -22.09 -3.99
C GLY A 107 -25.33 -20.83 -3.28
N GLU A 108 -24.45 -19.94 -2.84
CA GLU A 108 -24.81 -18.68 -2.17
C GLU A 108 -24.56 -17.46 -3.06
N LYS A 109 -25.47 -16.47 -2.97
CA LYS A 109 -25.29 -15.17 -3.67
C LYS A 109 -24.32 -14.26 -2.95
N LYS A 110 -24.21 -14.36 -1.63
CA LYS A 110 -23.31 -13.54 -0.80
C LYS A 110 -21.98 -14.25 -0.62
N LYS A 111 -20.89 -13.50 -0.81
CA LYS A 111 -19.54 -13.96 -0.51
C LYS A 111 -19.25 -13.83 0.99
N GLN A 112 -18.45 -14.74 1.52
CA GLN A 112 -17.96 -14.67 2.89
C GLN A 112 -16.78 -13.70 2.97
N LYS A 113 -16.89 -12.71 3.84
CA LYS A 113 -15.79 -11.78 4.15
C LYS A 113 -14.82 -12.48 5.11
N LEU A 114 -13.56 -12.53 4.75
CA LEU A 114 -12.48 -13.10 5.55
C LEU A 114 -11.48 -12.02 5.92
N ARG A 115 -10.93 -12.12 7.13
CA ARG A 115 -9.91 -11.21 7.68
C ARG A 115 -8.57 -11.94 7.80
N PHE A 116 -7.53 -11.34 7.23
CA PHE A 116 -6.18 -11.89 7.23
C PHE A 116 -5.26 -11.00 8.05
N SER A 117 -4.62 -11.57 9.05
CA SER A 117 -3.67 -10.89 9.94
C SER A 117 -2.47 -11.77 10.22
N SER A 118 -1.41 -11.18 10.78
CA SER A 118 -0.27 -11.93 11.27
C SER A 118 -0.65 -12.79 12.48
N PRO A 119 -0.09 -14.02 12.62
CA PRO A 119 -0.38 -14.88 13.77
C PRO A 119 -0.01 -14.27 15.12
N ASP A 120 1.00 -13.42 15.18
CA ASP A 120 1.47 -12.72 16.38
C ASP A 120 0.79 -11.37 16.60
N ALA A 121 -0.24 -11.06 15.82
CA ALA A 121 -0.96 -9.78 15.83
C ALA A 121 -0.11 -8.54 15.50
N ALA A 122 1.12 -8.73 15.01
CA ALA A 122 1.94 -7.62 14.53
C ALA A 122 1.33 -7.01 13.25
N PRO A 123 1.53 -5.70 12.99
CA PRO A 123 1.10 -5.09 11.75
C PRO A 123 1.78 -5.74 10.54
N LEU A 124 1.08 -5.76 9.42
CA LEU A 124 1.62 -6.18 8.12
C LEU A 124 2.17 -4.96 7.38
N ALA A 125 3.33 -5.13 6.74
CA ALA A 125 3.96 -4.14 5.89
C ALA A 125 3.63 -4.44 4.43
N ILE A 126 2.61 -3.80 3.88
CA ILE A 126 2.22 -3.99 2.47
C ILE A 126 3.02 -3.03 1.59
N ALA A 127 3.58 -3.55 0.51
CA ALA A 127 4.28 -2.73 -0.47
C ALA A 127 3.29 -1.80 -1.19
N GLY A 128 3.68 -0.55 -1.32
CA GLY A 128 2.90 0.46 -2.01
C GLY A 128 3.77 1.44 -2.79
N LEU A 129 3.11 2.27 -3.58
CA LEU A 129 3.68 3.42 -4.26
C LEU A 129 2.87 4.65 -3.92
N TRP A 130 3.50 5.82 -3.99
CA TRP A 130 2.81 7.07 -3.75
C TRP A 130 3.22 8.14 -4.75
N GLU A 131 2.39 9.15 -4.89
CA GLU A 131 2.59 10.33 -5.72
C GLU A 131 2.08 11.56 -5.00
N SER A 132 2.72 12.70 -5.28
CA SER A 132 2.22 14.02 -4.95
C SER A 132 1.65 14.64 -6.23
N TRP A 133 0.36 14.89 -6.24
CA TRP A 133 -0.33 15.47 -7.38
C TRP A 133 -0.89 16.84 -7.01
N THR A 134 -0.70 17.81 -7.90
CA THR A 134 -1.25 19.16 -7.72
C THR A 134 -2.46 19.34 -8.64
N ARG A 135 -3.60 19.66 -8.04
CA ARG A 135 -4.84 19.93 -8.79
C ARG A 135 -4.67 21.20 -9.63
N PRO A 136 -4.80 21.11 -10.98
CA PRO A 136 -4.52 22.27 -11.84
C PRO A 136 -5.41 23.49 -11.56
N GLU A 137 -6.69 23.27 -11.22
CA GLU A 137 -7.65 24.38 -11.03
C GLU A 137 -7.43 25.17 -9.74
N THR A 138 -6.94 24.51 -8.68
CA THR A 138 -6.88 25.11 -7.33
C THR A 138 -5.48 25.23 -6.77
N GLY A 139 -4.49 24.53 -7.35
CA GLY A 139 -3.16 24.43 -6.77
C GLY A 139 -3.07 23.54 -5.52
N GLU A 140 -4.17 22.88 -5.14
CA GLU A 140 -4.20 21.94 -4.02
C GLU A 140 -3.30 20.73 -4.32
N THR A 141 -2.44 20.38 -3.36
CA THR A 141 -1.61 19.18 -3.44
C THR A 141 -2.31 18.01 -2.73
N VAL A 142 -2.40 16.88 -3.42
CA VAL A 142 -2.96 15.62 -2.91
C VAL A 142 -1.86 14.57 -2.91
N GLU A 143 -1.54 14.05 -1.73
CA GLU A 143 -0.72 12.85 -1.59
C GLU A 143 -1.62 11.62 -1.77
N ALA A 144 -1.25 10.74 -2.70
CA ALA A 144 -2.07 9.58 -3.04
C ALA A 144 -1.20 8.32 -3.16
N TYR A 145 -1.77 7.16 -2.83
CA TYR A 145 -1.03 5.90 -2.84
C TYR A 145 -1.82 4.77 -3.50
N THR A 146 -1.09 3.73 -3.88
CA THR A 146 -1.63 2.46 -4.37
C THR A 146 -1.04 1.30 -3.58
N ILE A 147 -1.78 0.22 -3.48
CA ILE A 147 -1.31 -1.05 -2.91
C ILE A 147 -0.83 -1.95 -4.05
N ILE A 148 0.36 -2.51 -3.90
CA ILE A 148 0.90 -3.47 -4.85
C ILE A 148 0.33 -4.85 -4.53
N THR A 149 -0.20 -5.52 -5.55
CA THR A 149 -0.68 -6.89 -5.46
C THR A 149 0.22 -7.83 -6.26
N THR A 150 0.26 -9.08 -5.83
CA THR A 150 0.96 -10.18 -6.50
C THR A 150 0.03 -11.38 -6.62
N SER A 151 0.48 -12.43 -7.30
CA SER A 151 -0.27 -13.69 -7.38
C SER A 151 -0.45 -14.29 -5.98
N ALA A 152 -1.56 -14.97 -5.76
CA ALA A 152 -1.83 -15.62 -4.50
C ALA A 152 -0.82 -16.74 -4.21
N ASN A 153 -0.33 -16.80 -2.96
CA ASN A 153 0.41 -17.96 -2.50
C ASN A 153 -0.53 -19.15 -2.26
N LYS A 154 0.03 -20.29 -1.86
CA LYS A 154 -0.75 -21.52 -1.64
C LYS A 154 -1.85 -21.37 -0.59
N PHE A 155 -1.64 -20.52 0.40
CA PHE A 155 -2.62 -20.24 1.45
C PHE A 155 -3.79 -19.41 0.92
N MET A 156 -3.52 -18.40 0.09
CA MET A 156 -4.54 -17.49 -0.44
C MET A 156 -5.27 -18.04 -1.67
N ALA A 157 -4.62 -18.88 -2.48
CA ALA A 157 -5.16 -19.34 -3.76
C ALA A 157 -6.58 -19.93 -3.70
N PRO A 158 -6.97 -20.70 -2.66
CA PRO A 158 -8.36 -21.19 -2.54
C PRO A 158 -9.40 -20.09 -2.28
N ILE A 159 -8.96 -18.88 -1.92
CA ILE A 159 -9.83 -17.78 -1.50
C ILE A 159 -9.91 -16.71 -2.59
N HIS A 160 -8.76 -16.32 -3.12
CA HIS A 160 -8.62 -15.28 -4.14
C HIS A 160 -7.35 -15.53 -4.96
N ASP A 161 -7.34 -15.13 -6.22
CA ASP A 161 -6.18 -15.31 -7.11
C ASP A 161 -5.08 -14.27 -6.91
N ARG A 162 -5.37 -13.18 -6.19
CA ARG A 162 -4.43 -12.11 -5.88
C ARG A 162 -4.30 -11.90 -4.37
N MET A 163 -3.18 -11.35 -3.95
CA MET A 163 -2.95 -10.90 -2.58
C MET A 163 -2.07 -9.66 -2.54
N PRO A 164 -2.11 -8.85 -1.46
CA PRO A 164 -1.15 -7.78 -1.29
C PRO A 164 0.28 -8.32 -1.24
N ALA A 165 1.24 -7.59 -1.80
CA ALA A 165 2.65 -7.91 -1.66
C ALA A 165 3.09 -7.51 -0.25
N ILE A 166 3.34 -8.49 0.61
CA ILE A 166 3.74 -8.28 2.01
C ILE A 166 5.26 -8.31 2.09
N LEU A 167 5.85 -7.22 2.60
CA LEU A 167 7.30 -7.10 2.73
C LEU A 167 7.79 -7.74 4.04
N GLY A 168 8.83 -8.55 3.94
CA GLY A 168 9.59 -8.95 5.11
C GLY A 168 10.38 -7.78 5.69
N LYS A 169 10.59 -7.78 7.01
CA LYS A 169 11.28 -6.67 7.70
C LYS A 169 12.68 -6.40 7.15
N ALA A 170 13.39 -7.42 6.71
CA ALA A 170 14.72 -7.31 6.11
C ALA A 170 14.73 -6.48 4.80
N ASP A 171 13.59 -6.38 4.12
CA ASP A 171 13.47 -5.66 2.84
C ASP A 171 13.04 -4.20 3.01
N TRP A 172 12.60 -3.77 4.18
CA TRP A 172 12.01 -2.43 4.38
C TRP A 172 12.96 -1.30 4.02
N GLU A 173 14.20 -1.38 4.48
CA GLU A 173 15.19 -0.33 4.24
C GLU A 173 15.45 -0.13 2.74
N ALA A 174 15.72 -1.20 2.02
CA ALA A 174 15.97 -1.15 0.57
C ALA A 174 14.71 -0.74 -0.22
N TRP A 175 13.53 -1.23 0.19
CA TRP A 175 12.27 -0.85 -0.45
C TRP A 175 11.98 0.63 -0.32
N LEU A 176 12.18 1.19 0.86
CA LEU A 176 11.90 2.59 1.17
C LEU A 176 12.97 3.56 0.69
N ASP A 177 14.17 3.08 0.37
CA ASP A 177 15.27 3.93 -0.09
C ASP A 177 14.99 4.49 -1.49
N PRO A 178 14.75 5.81 -1.64
CA PRO A 178 14.46 6.40 -2.95
C PRO A 178 15.63 6.31 -3.93
N GLU A 179 16.84 6.09 -3.44
CA GLU A 179 18.05 5.94 -4.26
C GLU A 179 18.35 4.48 -4.65
N ALA A 180 17.62 3.51 -4.09
CA ALA A 180 17.74 2.11 -4.51
C ALA A 180 17.24 1.95 -5.95
N GLY A 181 18.17 1.73 -6.87
CA GLY A 181 17.90 1.81 -8.31
C GLY A 181 17.85 0.47 -9.06
N ASN A 182 18.01 -0.67 -8.39
CA ASN A 182 17.97 -1.98 -9.07
C ASN A 182 16.52 -2.51 -9.16
N PRO A 183 15.86 -2.40 -10.34
CA PRO A 183 14.48 -2.85 -10.51
C PRO A 183 14.29 -4.33 -10.24
N LEU A 184 15.24 -5.17 -10.61
CA LEU A 184 15.17 -6.63 -10.42
C LEU A 184 15.18 -6.99 -8.93
N LEU A 185 16.00 -6.31 -8.13
CA LEU A 185 16.01 -6.50 -6.68
C LEU A 185 14.68 -6.06 -6.05
N LEU A 186 14.18 -4.89 -6.43
CA LEU A 186 12.91 -4.37 -5.94
C LEU A 186 11.73 -5.28 -6.32
N GLU A 187 11.69 -5.76 -7.56
CA GLU A 187 10.67 -6.70 -8.02
C GLU A 187 10.73 -8.03 -7.26
N SER A 188 11.93 -8.50 -6.90
CA SER A 188 12.10 -9.74 -6.14
C SER A 188 11.46 -9.68 -4.76
N MET A 189 11.30 -8.48 -4.17
CA MET A 189 10.63 -8.28 -2.88
C MET A 189 9.11 -8.41 -2.96
N LEU A 190 8.53 -8.39 -4.16
CA LEU A 190 7.08 -8.41 -4.41
C LEU A 190 6.53 -9.81 -4.64
N GLN A 191 7.29 -10.84 -4.35
CA GLN A 191 6.85 -12.23 -4.50
C GLN A 191 5.84 -12.63 -3.41
N PRO A 192 4.90 -13.54 -3.72
CA PRO A 192 3.89 -14.02 -2.77
C PRO A 192 4.46 -14.85 -1.63
#